data_7776c4937b80ae03f5f521d63e95ea62
#
_entry.id   7776c4937b80ae03f5f521d63e95ea62
#
_cell.length_a   1.000
_cell.length_b   1.000
_cell.length_c   1.000
_cell.angle_alpha   90.00
_cell.angle_beta   90.00
_cell.angle_gamma   90.00
#
_symmetry.space_group_name_H-M   'P 1'
#
loop_
_entity.id
_entity.type
_entity.pdbx_description
1 polymer ?
#
loop_
_entity_poly.entity_id
_entity_poly.type
_entity_poly.pdbx_seq_one_letter_code
_entity_poly.pdbx_strand_id
1 'polypeptide(L)'
;MDKRGLQTYSTWAKENLENQIEVSLKALGINDENNIKQAQKVGDVTTIEGDPTSYPADLFGKRERIIDLVKRQGYQNVIEEFAYTWFNRFVALRFMEVHGFLPHGFRVLSNPAGGIEPEILKNLNLVKDDLKLDMNLCAEYKQQGKIEELFRHVLIKQCNVLSRILPMLFSSDMGYLELLLPTNLLKGDTVITRLNEIPEAAFMEDVKIIGWMYQFYISSKKDAVYASKKTITKDTLPAVTQLFTPDWIV
;
A
#
# COMPACT_ATOMS: atom_id res chain seq x y z
N MET A 1 -17.29 19.05 0.57
CA MET A 1 -16.64 17.69 0.60
C MET A 1 -17.71 16.61 0.70
N ASP A 2 -17.74 15.64 -0.21
CA ASP A 2 -18.66 14.47 -0.17
C ASP A 2 -18.16 13.38 0.78
N LYS A 3 -18.59 13.45 2.05
CA LYS A 3 -18.20 12.46 3.07
C LYS A 3 -18.71 11.04 2.78
N ARG A 4 -19.85 10.90 2.09
CA ARG A 4 -20.41 9.59 1.75
C ARG A 4 -19.55 8.88 0.71
N GLY A 5 -19.09 9.59 -0.32
CA GLY A 5 -18.15 9.05 -1.31
C GLY A 5 -16.84 8.62 -0.69
N LEU A 6 -16.27 9.43 0.22
CA LEU A 6 -15.06 9.08 0.95
C LEU A 6 -15.23 7.84 1.84
N GLN A 7 -16.38 7.72 2.52
CA GLN A 7 -16.70 6.55 3.34
C GLN A 7 -16.80 5.28 2.49
N THR A 8 -17.56 5.35 1.38
CA THR A 8 -17.71 4.23 0.46
C THR A 8 -16.36 3.76 -0.09
N TYR A 9 -15.53 4.70 -0.54
CA TYR A 9 -14.18 4.38 -1.01
C TYR A 9 -13.32 3.74 0.09
N SER A 10 -13.25 4.36 1.27
CA SER A 10 -12.36 3.89 2.35
C SER A 10 -12.74 2.50 2.86
N THR A 11 -14.03 2.19 2.98
CA THR A 11 -14.51 0.87 3.38
C THR A 11 -14.19 -0.18 2.31
N TRP A 12 -14.49 0.13 1.05
CA TRP A 12 -14.18 -0.77 -0.07
C TRP A 12 -12.67 -0.99 -0.23
N ALA A 13 -11.86 0.08 -0.13
CA ALA A 13 -10.41 -0.01 -0.26
C ALA A 13 -9.79 -0.89 0.83
N LYS A 14 -10.32 -0.83 2.06
CA LYS A 14 -9.92 -1.73 3.14
C LYS A 14 -10.11 -3.18 2.76
N GLU A 15 -11.34 -3.56 2.40
CA GLU A 15 -11.67 -4.94 2.04
C GLU A 15 -10.86 -5.42 0.83
N ASN A 16 -10.70 -4.57 -0.16
CA ASN A 16 -9.91 -4.88 -1.36
C ASN A 16 -8.43 -5.12 -1.03
N LEU A 17 -7.81 -4.24 -0.23
CA LEU A 17 -6.41 -4.38 0.18
C LEU A 17 -6.20 -5.62 1.05
N GLU A 18 -7.06 -5.88 2.02
CA GLU A 18 -6.99 -7.07 2.87
C GLU A 18 -7.02 -8.35 2.02
N ASN A 19 -7.95 -8.44 1.07
CA ASN A 19 -8.05 -9.58 0.16
C ASN A 19 -6.80 -9.74 -0.72
N GLN A 20 -6.27 -8.65 -1.27
CA GLN A 20 -5.09 -8.71 -2.13
C GLN A 20 -3.81 -9.08 -1.36
N ILE A 21 -3.67 -8.61 -0.12
CA ILE A 21 -2.56 -8.98 0.75
C ILE A 21 -2.66 -10.45 1.13
N GLU A 22 -3.85 -10.95 1.43
CA GLU A 22 -4.07 -12.37 1.68
C GLU A 22 -3.66 -13.23 0.47
N VAL A 23 -4.02 -12.82 -0.73
CA VAL A 23 -3.57 -13.48 -1.98
C VAL A 23 -2.04 -13.47 -2.09
N SER A 24 -1.41 -12.33 -1.77
CA SER A 24 0.06 -12.22 -1.80
C SER A 24 0.74 -13.11 -0.75
N LEU A 25 0.19 -13.21 0.45
CA LEU A 25 0.69 -14.13 1.49
C LEU A 25 0.58 -15.58 1.06
N LYS A 26 -0.57 -15.98 0.48
CA LYS A 26 -0.78 -17.33 -0.05
C LYS A 26 0.19 -17.65 -1.19
N ALA A 27 0.47 -16.70 -2.06
CA ALA A 27 1.48 -16.86 -3.12
C ALA A 27 2.89 -17.05 -2.56
N LEU A 28 3.19 -16.45 -1.39
CA LEU A 28 4.43 -16.70 -0.65
C LEU A 28 4.41 -18.01 0.16
N GLY A 29 3.37 -18.83 0.04
CA GLY A 29 3.21 -20.07 0.79
C GLY A 29 2.89 -19.87 2.27
N ILE A 30 2.33 -18.73 2.66
CA ILE A 30 1.93 -18.39 4.02
C ILE A 30 0.40 -18.35 4.04
N ASN A 31 -0.25 -19.45 4.46
CA ASN A 31 -1.70 -19.58 4.40
C ASN A 31 -2.38 -19.20 5.73
N ASP A 32 -1.73 -19.48 6.84
CA ASP A 32 -2.08 -19.09 8.21
C ASP A 32 -0.86 -19.29 9.12
N GLU A 33 -1.02 -19.15 10.46
CA GLU A 33 0.06 -19.32 11.44
C GLU A 33 0.65 -20.73 11.47
N ASN A 34 -0.16 -21.74 11.13
CA ASN A 34 0.19 -23.16 11.24
C ASN A 34 0.44 -23.83 9.89
N ASN A 35 0.06 -23.18 8.81
CA ASN A 35 0.18 -23.71 7.44
C ASN A 35 1.10 -22.83 6.59
N ILE A 36 2.40 -22.96 6.86
CA ILE A 36 3.47 -22.23 6.18
C ILE A 36 4.29 -23.25 5.39
N LYS A 37 4.31 -23.10 4.07
CA LYS A 37 5.10 -23.93 3.16
C LYS A 37 6.59 -23.74 3.40
N GLN A 38 7.38 -24.77 3.19
CA GLN A 38 8.84 -24.66 3.28
C GLN A 38 9.40 -23.86 2.08
N ALA A 39 10.45 -23.11 2.31
CA ALA A 39 11.20 -22.45 1.26
C ALA A 39 12.69 -22.76 1.39
N GLN A 40 13.37 -22.83 0.27
CA GLN A 40 14.82 -23.10 0.22
C GLN A 40 15.51 -22.06 -0.63
N LYS A 41 16.66 -21.59 -0.14
CA LYS A 41 17.55 -20.72 -0.89
C LYS A 41 18.74 -21.54 -1.37
N VAL A 42 18.94 -21.58 -2.72
CA VAL A 42 20.07 -22.27 -3.34
C VAL A 42 20.75 -21.28 -4.31
N GLY A 43 21.94 -20.83 -3.95
CA GLY A 43 22.65 -19.79 -4.70
C GLY A 43 21.84 -18.49 -4.78
N ASP A 44 21.55 -18.03 -5.99
CA ASP A 44 20.83 -16.78 -6.26
C ASP A 44 19.31 -16.97 -6.41
N VAL A 45 18.80 -18.15 -6.06
CA VAL A 45 17.39 -18.51 -6.26
C VAL A 45 16.75 -18.94 -4.94
N THR A 46 15.51 -18.54 -4.74
CA THR A 46 14.60 -19.04 -3.69
C THR A 46 13.47 -19.83 -4.34
N THR A 47 13.17 -21.01 -3.82
CA THR A 47 12.02 -21.84 -4.21
C THR A 47 11.08 -22.04 -3.03
N ILE A 48 9.78 -22.15 -3.30
CA ILE A 48 8.74 -22.41 -2.30
C ILE A 48 8.11 -23.75 -2.63
N GLU A 49 7.89 -24.58 -1.63
CA GLU A 49 7.28 -25.90 -1.76
C GLU A 49 5.94 -25.83 -2.49
N GLY A 50 5.83 -26.64 -3.58
CA GLY A 50 4.62 -26.70 -4.40
C GLY A 50 4.38 -25.49 -5.31
N ASP A 51 5.34 -24.56 -5.41
CA ASP A 51 5.34 -23.48 -6.38
C ASP A 51 6.41 -23.73 -7.44
N PRO A 52 6.08 -23.81 -8.74
CA PRO A 52 7.05 -24.00 -9.81
C PRO A 52 7.90 -22.76 -10.09
N THR A 53 7.57 -21.61 -9.49
CA THR A 53 8.25 -20.35 -9.74
C THR A 53 9.56 -20.27 -8.98
N SER A 54 10.61 -19.78 -9.65
CA SER A 54 11.88 -19.44 -9.04
C SER A 54 11.94 -17.94 -8.74
N TYR A 55 12.28 -17.60 -7.54
CA TYR A 55 12.35 -16.22 -7.04
C TYR A 55 13.79 -15.78 -6.78
N PRO A 56 14.11 -14.49 -6.78
CA PRO A 56 15.41 -13.98 -6.36
C PRO A 56 15.77 -14.39 -4.93
N ALA A 57 17.07 -14.53 -4.65
CA ALA A 57 17.59 -15.01 -3.37
C ALA A 57 17.18 -14.15 -2.15
N ASP A 58 16.97 -12.84 -2.37
CA ASP A 58 16.57 -11.90 -1.31
C ASP A 58 15.13 -12.11 -0.83
N LEU A 59 14.29 -12.77 -1.65
CA LEU A 59 12.93 -13.15 -1.24
C LEU A 59 12.96 -13.99 0.04
N PHE A 60 13.92 -14.90 0.18
CA PHE A 60 14.00 -15.79 1.34
C PHE A 60 14.01 -15.01 2.65
N GLY A 61 14.93 -14.07 2.81
CA GLY A 61 15.04 -13.27 4.03
C GLY A 61 13.85 -12.34 4.27
N LYS A 62 13.27 -11.77 3.22
CA LYS A 62 12.06 -10.95 3.31
C LYS A 62 10.86 -11.78 3.76
N ARG A 63 10.71 -12.98 3.18
CA ARG A 63 9.64 -13.92 3.52
C ARG A 63 9.73 -14.38 4.99
N GLU A 64 10.93 -14.75 5.46
CA GLU A 64 11.11 -15.18 6.86
C GLU A 64 10.69 -14.08 7.86
N ARG A 65 10.96 -12.81 7.54
CA ARG A 65 10.49 -11.69 8.38
C ARG A 65 8.96 -11.59 8.44
N ILE A 66 8.27 -11.85 7.32
CA ILE A 66 6.79 -11.90 7.31
C ILE A 66 6.29 -13.07 8.16
N ILE A 67 6.93 -14.24 8.05
CA ILE A 67 6.59 -15.42 8.87
C ILE A 67 6.76 -15.11 10.35
N ASP A 68 7.83 -14.46 10.75
CA ASP A 68 8.05 -14.05 12.13
C ASP A 68 6.99 -13.07 12.63
N LEU A 69 6.51 -12.17 11.78
CA LEU A 69 5.40 -11.28 12.11
C LEU A 69 4.10 -12.07 12.29
N VAL A 70 3.77 -12.96 11.35
CA VAL A 70 2.58 -13.80 11.43
C VAL A 70 2.57 -14.64 12.71
N LYS A 71 3.70 -15.25 13.08
CA LYS A 71 3.82 -16.02 14.32
C LYS A 71 3.70 -15.19 15.59
N ARG A 72 4.15 -13.92 15.57
CA ARG A 72 4.12 -13.05 16.75
C ARG A 72 2.79 -12.39 17.01
N GLN A 73 2.11 -11.94 15.95
CA GLN A 73 0.91 -11.11 16.10
C GLN A 73 -0.35 -11.70 15.45
N GLY A 74 -0.22 -12.85 14.76
CA GLY A 74 -1.32 -13.53 14.09
C GLY A 74 -1.51 -13.11 12.62
N TYR A 75 -1.99 -14.05 11.82
CA TYR A 75 -2.16 -13.91 10.36
C TYR A 75 -3.08 -12.74 10.00
N GLN A 76 -4.25 -12.66 10.64
CA GLN A 76 -5.22 -11.60 10.35
C GLN A 76 -4.72 -10.20 10.72
N ASN A 77 -4.00 -10.06 11.84
CA ASN A 77 -3.43 -8.78 12.24
C ASN A 77 -2.35 -8.31 11.26
N VAL A 78 -1.57 -9.24 10.69
CA VAL A 78 -0.59 -8.92 9.64
C VAL A 78 -1.31 -8.39 8.40
N ILE A 79 -2.38 -9.04 7.93
CA ILE A 79 -3.17 -8.57 6.79
C ILE A 79 -3.69 -7.15 7.04
N GLU A 80 -4.32 -6.91 8.19
CA GLU A 80 -4.87 -5.60 8.56
C GLU A 80 -3.80 -4.51 8.63
N GLU A 81 -2.64 -4.80 9.23
CA GLU A 81 -1.52 -3.86 9.37
C GLU A 81 -0.96 -3.45 8.00
N PHE A 82 -0.75 -4.42 7.11
CA PHE A 82 -0.22 -4.13 5.78
C PHE A 82 -1.23 -3.43 4.88
N ALA A 83 -2.50 -3.81 4.94
CA ALA A 83 -3.58 -3.15 4.22
C ALA A 83 -3.71 -1.68 4.66
N TYR A 84 -3.67 -1.44 5.95
CA TYR A 84 -3.68 -0.11 6.52
C TYR A 84 -2.47 0.73 6.09
N THR A 85 -1.29 0.13 6.09
CA THR A 85 -0.05 0.80 5.67
C THR A 85 -0.11 1.24 4.21
N TRP A 86 -0.55 0.36 3.30
CA TRP A 86 -0.67 0.71 1.89
C TRP A 86 -1.79 1.72 1.63
N PHE A 87 -2.92 1.59 2.31
CA PHE A 87 -4.00 2.58 2.23
C PHE A 87 -3.49 3.99 2.56
N ASN A 88 -2.81 4.15 3.70
CA ASN A 88 -2.28 5.45 4.12
C ASN A 88 -1.24 6.00 3.14
N ARG A 89 -0.38 5.15 2.59
CA ARG A 89 0.61 5.56 1.58
C ARG A 89 -0.06 6.05 0.29
N PHE A 90 -1.08 5.36 -0.20
CA PHE A 90 -1.82 5.81 -1.38
C PHE A 90 -2.54 7.14 -1.16
N VAL A 91 -3.22 7.29 -0.03
CA VAL A 91 -3.91 8.55 0.32
C VAL A 91 -2.91 9.70 0.44
N ALA A 92 -1.78 9.48 1.11
CA ALA A 92 -0.74 10.51 1.24
C ALA A 92 -0.10 10.88 -0.10
N LEU A 93 0.23 9.90 -0.93
CA LEU A 93 0.77 10.15 -2.28
C LEU A 93 -0.23 10.93 -3.12
N ARG A 94 -1.53 10.58 -3.08
CA ARG A 94 -2.57 11.31 -3.79
C ARG A 94 -2.66 12.76 -3.32
N PHE A 95 -2.65 12.99 -2.02
CA PHE A 95 -2.64 14.32 -1.45
C PHE A 95 -1.41 15.12 -1.90
N MET A 96 -0.23 14.52 -1.82
CA MET A 96 1.04 15.17 -2.20
C MET A 96 1.09 15.52 -3.68
N GLU A 97 0.63 14.63 -4.57
CA GLU A 97 0.68 14.91 -6.02
C GLU A 97 -0.33 15.98 -6.44
N VAL A 98 -1.53 16.01 -5.82
CA VAL A 98 -2.54 17.04 -6.11
C VAL A 98 -2.08 18.42 -5.67
N HIS A 99 -1.35 18.52 -4.55
CA HIS A 99 -0.79 19.77 -4.01
C HIS A 99 0.57 20.15 -4.60
N GLY A 100 1.17 19.32 -5.46
CA GLY A 100 2.51 19.56 -5.99
C GLY A 100 3.63 19.46 -4.95
N PHE A 101 3.45 18.66 -3.91
CA PHE A 101 4.44 18.49 -2.83
C PHE A 101 5.51 17.43 -3.14
N LEU A 102 5.40 16.74 -4.28
CA LEU A 102 6.44 15.81 -4.71
C LEU A 102 7.62 16.58 -5.31
N PRO A 103 8.86 16.38 -4.85
CA PRO A 103 10.01 17.20 -5.25
C PRO A 103 10.28 17.26 -6.75
N HIS A 104 10.01 16.16 -7.47
CA HIS A 104 10.19 16.05 -8.90
C HIS A 104 9.03 16.64 -9.73
N GLY A 105 7.90 17.01 -9.09
CA GLY A 105 6.75 17.66 -9.73
C GLY A 105 5.82 16.78 -10.56
N PHE A 106 6.13 15.48 -10.75
CA PHE A 106 5.28 14.54 -11.52
C PHE A 106 4.33 13.77 -10.62
N ARG A 107 3.13 13.46 -11.13
CA ARG A 107 2.14 12.66 -10.41
C ARG A 107 2.52 11.18 -10.44
N VAL A 108 2.43 10.54 -9.27
CA VAL A 108 2.85 9.14 -9.06
C VAL A 108 1.70 8.17 -9.24
N LEU A 109 0.49 8.55 -8.83
CA LEU A 109 -0.70 7.69 -8.88
C LEU A 109 -1.64 8.03 -10.04
N SER A 110 -1.55 9.24 -10.59
CA SER A 110 -2.49 9.73 -11.60
C SER A 110 -1.79 10.41 -12.78
N ASN A 111 -2.61 10.78 -13.77
CA ASN A 111 -2.14 11.54 -14.92
C ASN A 111 -3.09 12.74 -15.17
N PRO A 112 -2.61 13.99 -15.09
CA PRO A 112 -3.45 15.16 -15.29
C PRO A 112 -4.01 15.26 -16.71
N ALA A 113 -3.35 14.65 -17.69
CA ALA A 113 -3.85 14.57 -19.07
C ALA A 113 -4.89 13.45 -19.27
N GLY A 114 -5.23 12.71 -18.22
CA GLY A 114 -6.10 11.53 -18.28
C GLY A 114 -5.36 10.26 -18.67
N GLY A 115 -6.05 9.13 -18.55
CA GLY A 115 -5.51 7.80 -18.85
C GLY A 115 -5.13 7.00 -17.61
N ILE A 116 -4.81 5.72 -17.85
CA ILE A 116 -4.55 4.73 -16.80
C ILE A 116 -3.11 4.85 -16.27
N GLU A 117 -2.16 5.19 -17.16
CA GLU A 117 -0.75 5.26 -16.78
C GLU A 117 -0.44 6.56 -16.03
N PRO A 118 0.10 6.49 -14.80
CA PRO A 118 0.57 7.65 -14.06
C PRO A 118 1.60 8.48 -14.84
N GLU A 119 1.56 9.79 -14.65
CA GLU A 119 2.42 10.75 -15.35
C GLU A 119 3.91 10.42 -15.22
N ILE A 120 4.32 9.96 -14.02
CA ILE A 120 5.72 9.64 -13.73
C ILE A 120 6.30 8.56 -14.65
N LEU A 121 5.49 7.59 -15.13
CA LEU A 121 5.95 6.53 -16.00
C LEU A 121 6.40 7.01 -17.41
N LYS A 122 5.89 8.18 -17.82
CA LYS A 122 6.32 8.84 -19.05
C LYS A 122 7.59 9.66 -18.86
N ASN A 123 7.92 10.01 -17.62
CA ASN A 123 8.98 10.93 -17.26
C ASN A 123 10.16 10.30 -16.50
N LEU A 124 10.36 8.97 -16.61
CA LEU A 124 11.36 8.22 -15.84
C LEU A 124 12.78 8.80 -15.96
N ASN A 125 13.17 9.28 -17.15
CA ASN A 125 14.50 9.88 -17.36
C ASN A 125 14.70 11.17 -16.54
N LEU A 126 13.62 11.90 -16.25
CA LEU A 126 13.70 13.15 -15.48
C LEU A 126 13.77 12.90 -13.97
N VAL A 127 13.24 11.76 -13.52
CA VAL A 127 13.18 11.42 -12.09
C VAL A 127 14.18 10.33 -11.67
N LYS A 128 14.98 9.82 -12.62
CA LYS A 128 15.87 8.66 -12.39
C LYS A 128 16.83 8.87 -11.22
N ASP A 129 17.43 10.05 -11.12
CA ASP A 129 18.43 10.36 -10.11
C ASP A 129 17.77 10.60 -8.74
N ASP A 130 16.64 11.30 -8.73
CA ASP A 130 15.85 11.56 -7.50
C ASP A 130 15.34 10.26 -6.86
N LEU A 131 14.83 9.36 -7.68
CA LEU A 131 14.28 8.08 -7.24
C LEU A 131 15.30 6.94 -7.21
N LYS A 132 16.52 7.17 -7.71
CA LYS A 132 17.58 6.14 -7.87
C LYS A 132 17.05 4.93 -8.63
N LEU A 133 16.45 5.19 -9.81
CA LEU A 133 15.87 4.16 -10.65
C LEU A 133 16.99 3.35 -11.37
N ASP A 134 16.83 2.04 -11.42
CA ASP A 134 17.56 1.21 -12.36
C ASP A 134 16.93 1.34 -13.75
N MET A 135 17.54 2.14 -14.60
CA MET A 135 17.01 2.42 -15.93
C MET A 135 17.10 1.21 -16.89
N ASN A 136 18.00 0.26 -16.66
CA ASN A 136 18.06 -0.97 -17.42
C ASN A 136 16.84 -1.84 -17.10
N LEU A 137 16.52 -2.01 -15.82
CA LEU A 137 15.33 -2.73 -15.38
C LEU A 137 14.04 -2.02 -15.86
N CYS A 138 14.00 -0.69 -15.80
CA CYS A 138 12.85 0.07 -16.31
C CYS A 138 12.66 -0.13 -17.82
N ALA A 139 13.75 -0.15 -18.60
CA ALA A 139 13.72 -0.40 -20.03
C ALA A 139 13.25 -1.82 -20.36
N GLU A 140 13.73 -2.81 -19.60
CA GLU A 140 13.32 -4.20 -19.73
C GLU A 140 11.82 -4.36 -19.51
N TYR A 141 11.26 -3.82 -18.41
CA TYR A 141 9.83 -3.87 -18.15
C TYR A 141 9.01 -3.20 -19.28
N LYS A 142 9.47 -2.06 -19.80
CA LYS A 142 8.82 -1.41 -20.94
C LYS A 142 8.81 -2.26 -22.20
N GLN A 143 9.96 -2.85 -22.55
CA GLN A 143 10.09 -3.71 -23.73
C GLN A 143 9.23 -4.96 -23.65
N GLN A 144 9.06 -5.52 -22.43
CA GLN A 144 8.24 -6.69 -22.18
C GLN A 144 6.75 -6.35 -21.99
N GLY A 145 6.35 -5.07 -22.03
CA GLY A 145 4.98 -4.64 -21.77
C GLY A 145 4.52 -4.81 -20.32
N LYS A 146 5.45 -5.00 -19.40
CA LYS A 146 5.22 -5.20 -17.96
C LYS A 146 5.03 -3.88 -17.24
N ILE A 147 3.94 -3.18 -17.55
CA ILE A 147 3.67 -1.83 -17.01
C ILE A 147 3.34 -1.86 -15.52
N GLU A 148 2.66 -2.92 -15.03
CA GLU A 148 2.37 -3.08 -13.60
C GLU A 148 3.66 -3.24 -12.78
N GLU A 149 4.59 -4.08 -13.23
CA GLU A 149 5.89 -4.31 -12.59
C GLU A 149 6.74 -3.03 -12.61
N LEU A 150 6.73 -2.30 -13.73
CA LEU A 150 7.39 -1.01 -13.83
C LEU A 150 6.80 -0.02 -12.82
N PHE A 151 5.48 0.08 -12.76
CA PHE A 151 4.80 0.97 -11.83
C PHE A 151 5.12 0.61 -10.37
N ARG A 152 5.04 -0.67 -10.02
CA ARG A 152 5.40 -1.16 -8.67
C ARG A 152 6.84 -0.78 -8.30
N HIS A 153 7.78 -0.96 -9.23
CA HIS A 153 9.18 -0.58 -9.02
C HIS A 153 9.31 0.93 -8.73
N VAL A 154 8.70 1.77 -9.56
CA VAL A 154 8.74 3.24 -9.38
C VAL A 154 8.06 3.67 -8.07
N LEU A 155 6.90 3.10 -7.75
CA LEU A 155 6.14 3.39 -6.53
C LEU A 155 6.95 3.06 -5.26
N ILE A 156 7.62 1.91 -5.24
CA ILE A 156 8.49 1.51 -4.13
C ILE A 156 9.66 2.48 -3.99
N LYS A 157 10.32 2.86 -5.09
CA LYS A 157 11.41 3.84 -5.07
C LYS A 157 10.93 5.21 -4.56
N GLN A 158 9.74 5.64 -4.97
CA GLN A 158 9.09 6.85 -4.45
C GLN A 158 8.88 6.78 -2.93
N CYS A 159 8.31 5.69 -2.43
CA CYS A 159 8.12 5.48 -1.00
C CYS A 159 9.46 5.51 -0.24
N ASN A 160 10.51 4.90 -0.80
CA ASN A 160 11.84 4.87 -0.19
C ASN A 160 12.49 6.26 -0.13
N VAL A 161 12.26 7.12 -1.09
CA VAL A 161 12.71 8.52 -1.03
C VAL A 161 11.95 9.29 0.03
N LEU A 162 10.62 9.13 0.08
CA LEU A 162 9.77 9.80 1.07
C LEU A 162 10.03 9.34 2.51
N SER A 163 10.57 8.14 2.71
CA SER A 163 10.92 7.62 4.05
C SER A 163 11.90 8.52 4.81
N ARG A 164 12.72 9.30 4.10
CA ARG A 164 13.67 10.24 4.70
C ARG A 164 12.98 11.49 5.25
N ILE A 165 11.84 11.86 4.68
CA ILE A 165 11.09 13.08 5.02
C ILE A 165 9.95 12.73 5.97
N LEU A 166 9.27 11.62 5.72
CA LEU A 166 8.10 11.14 6.46
C LEU A 166 8.30 9.69 6.93
N PRO A 167 9.29 9.42 7.82
CA PRO A 167 9.65 8.05 8.21
C PRO A 167 8.50 7.30 8.87
N MET A 168 7.60 7.98 9.58
CA MET A 168 6.46 7.34 10.22
C MET A 168 5.45 6.75 9.23
N LEU A 169 5.37 7.28 8.00
CA LEU A 169 4.43 6.84 6.99
C LEU A 169 5.09 5.95 5.94
N PHE A 170 6.34 6.27 5.57
CA PHE A 170 7.08 5.62 4.50
C PHE A 170 8.32 4.86 5.00
N SER A 171 8.29 4.33 6.24
CA SER A 171 9.45 3.61 6.80
C SER A 171 10.08 2.65 5.79
N SER A 172 11.40 2.75 5.60
CA SER A 172 12.19 1.89 4.71
C SER A 172 12.62 0.58 5.37
N ASP A 173 12.51 0.47 6.70
CA ASP A 173 12.96 -0.72 7.44
C ASP A 173 12.10 -1.96 7.17
N MET A 174 11.01 -1.80 6.43
CA MET A 174 10.09 -2.86 6.06
C MET A 174 10.26 -3.24 4.58
N GLY A 175 11.47 -3.59 4.14
CA GLY A 175 11.74 -4.06 2.76
C GLY A 175 10.90 -5.28 2.33
N TYR A 176 10.27 -5.96 3.27
CA TYR A 176 9.29 -7.02 3.00
C TYR A 176 7.88 -6.50 2.65
N LEU A 177 7.56 -5.23 2.94
CA LEU A 177 6.29 -4.59 2.52
C LEU A 177 6.10 -4.63 0.99
N GLU A 178 7.20 -4.61 0.25
CA GLU A 178 7.18 -4.69 -1.20
C GLU A 178 6.55 -6.00 -1.70
N LEU A 179 6.74 -7.10 -0.96
CA LEU A 179 6.21 -8.41 -1.31
C LEU A 179 4.68 -8.48 -1.19
N LEU A 180 4.12 -7.65 -0.30
CA LEU A 180 2.68 -7.60 -0.03
C LEU A 180 1.98 -6.41 -0.72
N LEU A 181 2.70 -5.65 -1.56
CA LEU A 181 2.06 -4.68 -2.44
C LEU A 181 1.18 -5.42 -3.47
N PRO A 182 -0.08 -5.03 -3.64
CA PRO A 182 -0.95 -5.65 -4.63
C PRO A 182 -0.32 -5.74 -6.01
N THR A 183 -0.58 -6.84 -6.72
CA THR A 183 0.00 -7.10 -8.04
C THR A 183 -0.67 -6.30 -9.15
N ASN A 184 -1.96 -5.97 -8.98
CA ASN A 184 -2.74 -5.17 -9.92
C ASN A 184 -3.11 -3.83 -9.29
N LEU A 185 -2.49 -2.75 -9.77
CA LEU A 185 -2.67 -1.39 -9.23
C LEU A 185 -3.25 -0.41 -10.25
N LEU A 186 -3.03 -0.66 -11.56
CA LEU A 186 -3.37 0.27 -12.63
C LEU A 186 -4.58 -0.17 -13.45
N LYS A 187 -4.78 -1.48 -13.65
CA LYS A 187 -5.79 -1.98 -14.59
C LYS A 187 -7.06 -2.42 -13.87
N GLY A 188 -8.20 -1.97 -14.38
CA GLY A 188 -9.52 -2.35 -13.86
C GLY A 188 -9.90 -1.59 -12.60
N ASP A 189 -10.69 -2.24 -11.75
CA ASP A 189 -11.22 -1.67 -10.51
C ASP A 189 -10.22 -1.88 -9.36
N THR A 190 -9.29 -0.94 -9.21
CA THR A 190 -8.21 -0.99 -8.23
C THR A 190 -8.32 0.12 -7.19
N VAL A 191 -7.60 -0.03 -6.08
CA VAL A 191 -7.56 1.00 -5.03
C VAL A 191 -7.08 2.35 -5.58
N ILE A 192 -6.10 2.34 -6.50
CA ILE A 192 -5.58 3.58 -7.11
C ILE A 192 -6.58 4.17 -8.12
N THR A 193 -7.20 3.34 -8.96
CA THR A 193 -8.16 3.85 -9.96
C THR A 193 -9.35 4.51 -9.29
N ARG A 194 -9.93 3.88 -8.25
CA ARG A 194 -11.02 4.50 -7.48
C ARG A 194 -10.58 5.71 -6.65
N LEU A 195 -9.34 5.72 -6.14
CA LEU A 195 -8.81 6.90 -5.45
C LEU A 195 -8.73 8.11 -6.39
N ASN A 196 -8.39 7.86 -7.65
CA ASN A 196 -8.32 8.90 -8.68
C ASN A 196 -9.70 9.38 -9.16
N GLU A 197 -10.77 8.62 -8.92
CA GLU A 197 -12.16 9.05 -9.17
C GLU A 197 -12.66 10.10 -8.16
N ILE A 198 -12.03 10.17 -6.97
CA ILE A 198 -12.33 11.22 -6.00
C ILE A 198 -11.87 12.57 -6.59
N PRO A 199 -12.80 13.56 -6.69
CA PRO A 199 -12.47 14.85 -7.29
C PRO A 199 -11.27 15.52 -6.60
N GLU A 200 -10.34 16.05 -7.39
CA GLU A 200 -9.16 16.76 -6.85
C GLU A 200 -9.55 17.95 -5.96
N ALA A 201 -10.65 18.61 -6.27
CA ALA A 201 -11.19 19.68 -5.45
C ALA A 201 -11.40 19.25 -3.99
N ALA A 202 -11.75 17.97 -3.74
CA ALA A 202 -11.92 17.46 -2.39
C ALA A 202 -10.61 17.41 -1.60
N PHE A 203 -9.49 17.13 -2.30
CA PHE A 203 -8.15 17.17 -1.69
C PHE A 203 -7.64 18.59 -1.49
N MET A 204 -8.03 19.53 -2.37
CA MET A 204 -7.61 20.93 -2.32
C MET A 204 -8.39 21.74 -1.28
N GLU A 205 -9.63 21.36 -0.99
CA GLU A 205 -10.53 22.10 -0.09
C GLU A 205 -10.05 22.06 1.36
N ASP A 206 -9.63 20.89 1.87
CA ASP A 206 -9.28 20.73 3.28
C ASP A 206 -8.34 19.52 3.50
N VAL A 207 -7.25 19.75 4.24
CA VAL A 207 -6.32 18.70 4.70
C VAL A 207 -7.02 17.62 5.53
N LYS A 208 -8.17 17.93 6.11
CA LYS A 208 -9.00 17.01 6.90
C LYS A 208 -9.50 15.80 6.08
N ILE A 209 -9.43 15.86 4.74
CA ILE A 209 -9.79 14.71 3.91
C ILE A 209 -9.00 13.46 4.32
N ILE A 210 -7.70 13.59 4.62
CA ILE A 210 -6.85 12.48 5.08
C ILE A 210 -7.42 11.88 6.37
N GLY A 211 -7.78 12.73 7.32
CA GLY A 211 -8.34 12.30 8.59
C GLY A 211 -9.70 11.63 8.44
N TRP A 212 -10.59 12.13 7.57
CA TRP A 212 -11.87 11.49 7.28
C TRP A 212 -11.69 10.13 6.62
N MET A 213 -10.82 10.01 5.63
CA MET A 213 -10.55 8.73 4.97
C MET A 213 -9.99 7.70 5.96
N TYR A 214 -9.07 8.12 6.83
CA TYR A 214 -8.55 7.31 7.92
C TYR A 214 -9.66 6.84 8.86
N GLN A 215 -10.51 7.76 9.35
CA GLN A 215 -11.60 7.44 10.26
C GLN A 215 -12.58 6.45 9.63
N PHE A 216 -12.93 6.62 8.37
CA PHE A 216 -13.82 5.70 7.66
C PHE A 216 -13.17 4.32 7.46
N TYR A 217 -11.87 4.27 7.18
CA TYR A 217 -11.13 3.02 7.06
C TYR A 217 -11.20 2.19 8.34
N ILE A 218 -11.06 2.80 9.52
CA ILE A 218 -11.08 2.09 10.80
C ILE A 218 -12.48 1.90 11.38
N SER A 219 -13.53 2.48 10.79
CA SER A 219 -14.90 2.47 11.36
C SER A 219 -15.44 1.06 11.55
N SER A 220 -15.23 0.17 10.60
CA SER A 220 -15.66 -1.24 10.69
C SER A 220 -15.00 -1.98 11.86
N LYS A 221 -13.72 -1.70 12.14
CA LYS A 221 -13.01 -2.28 13.30
C LYS A 221 -13.58 -1.74 14.61
N LYS A 222 -13.93 -0.46 14.66
CA LYS A 222 -14.60 0.17 15.79
C LYS A 222 -15.95 -0.49 16.09
N ASP A 223 -16.78 -0.66 15.06
CA ASP A 223 -18.09 -1.29 15.19
C ASP A 223 -17.98 -2.74 15.66
N ALA A 224 -17.02 -3.50 15.13
CA ALA A 224 -16.75 -4.87 15.55
C ALA A 224 -16.29 -4.95 17.02
N VAL A 225 -15.45 -4.03 17.48
CA VAL A 225 -15.01 -3.97 18.89
C VAL A 225 -16.19 -3.69 19.81
N TYR A 226 -17.04 -2.72 19.49
CA TYR A 226 -18.23 -2.43 20.28
C TYR A 226 -19.24 -3.58 20.28
N ALA A 227 -19.45 -4.24 19.13
CA ALA A 227 -20.34 -5.40 19.03
C ALA A 227 -19.85 -6.61 19.83
N SER A 228 -18.54 -6.80 19.95
CA SER A 228 -17.95 -7.94 20.67
C SER A 228 -18.18 -7.91 22.18
N LYS A 229 -18.46 -6.74 22.75
CA LYS A 229 -18.58 -6.50 24.21
C LYS A 229 -17.36 -6.97 25.02
N LYS A 230 -16.20 -7.20 24.37
CA LYS A 230 -14.94 -7.60 25.01
C LYS A 230 -14.22 -6.37 25.57
N THR A 231 -13.31 -6.62 26.52
CA THR A 231 -12.44 -5.56 27.06
C THR A 231 -11.59 -4.96 25.93
N ILE A 232 -11.53 -3.63 25.89
CA ILE A 232 -10.68 -2.91 24.95
C ILE A 232 -9.21 -3.20 25.26
N THR A 233 -8.48 -3.71 24.30
CA THR A 233 -7.04 -4.01 24.39
C THR A 233 -6.20 -2.87 23.81
N LYS A 234 -4.88 -2.92 23.98
CA LYS A 234 -3.95 -1.95 23.37
C LYS A 234 -4.10 -1.89 21.84
N ASP A 235 -4.38 -3.02 21.20
CA ASP A 235 -4.50 -3.13 19.74
C ASP A 235 -5.84 -2.58 19.21
N THR A 236 -6.89 -2.63 20.05
CA THR A 236 -8.23 -2.11 19.69
C THR A 236 -8.49 -0.70 20.18
N LEU A 237 -7.68 -0.20 21.13
CA LEU A 237 -7.82 1.15 21.71
C LEU A 237 -7.79 2.26 20.64
N PRO A 238 -6.87 2.27 19.66
CA PRO A 238 -6.86 3.31 18.62
C PRO A 238 -8.16 3.36 17.81
N ALA A 239 -8.76 2.20 17.50
CA ALA A 239 -9.99 2.14 16.71
C ALA A 239 -11.19 2.76 17.44
N VAL A 240 -11.23 2.67 18.77
CA VAL A 240 -12.38 3.19 19.56
C VAL A 240 -12.19 4.61 20.07
N THR A 241 -10.93 5.09 20.18
CA THR A 241 -10.63 6.42 20.74
C THR A 241 -10.35 7.47 19.68
N GLN A 242 -9.94 7.09 18.48
CA GLN A 242 -9.69 8.05 17.42
C GLN A 242 -11.01 8.56 16.82
N LEU A 243 -11.34 9.79 17.17
CA LEU A 243 -12.46 10.55 16.63
C LEU A 243 -11.91 11.85 16.06
N PHE A 244 -12.36 12.17 14.85
CA PHE A 244 -12.10 13.49 14.29
C PHE A 244 -12.98 14.51 15.02
N THR A 245 -12.35 15.47 15.67
CA THR A 245 -13.09 16.53 16.37
C THR A 245 -13.80 17.42 15.34
N PRO A 246 -15.12 17.57 15.37
CA PRO A 246 -15.83 18.47 14.49
C PRO A 246 -15.36 19.92 14.66
N ASP A 247 -15.35 20.70 13.56
CA ASP A 247 -14.86 22.09 13.54
C ASP A 247 -15.56 23.01 14.52
N TRP A 248 -16.83 22.74 14.81
CA TRP A 248 -17.60 23.54 15.75
C TRP A 248 -17.21 23.31 17.23
N ILE A 249 -16.36 22.32 17.51
CA ILE A 249 -15.81 22.08 18.86
C ILE A 249 -14.44 22.76 19.02
N VAL A 250 -13.69 22.96 17.93
CA VAL A 250 -12.38 23.60 17.89
C VAL A 250 -12.54 25.11 17.79
#